data_8e1d78e48dbb5e543d034bd5529f9287
#
_entry.id   8e1d78e48dbb5e543d034bd5529f9287
#
_cell.length_a   1.000
_cell.length_b   1.000
_cell.length_c   1.000
_cell.angle_alpha   90.00
_cell.angle_beta   90.00
_cell.angle_gamma   90.00
#
_symmetry.space_group_name_H-M   'P 1'
#
loop_
_entity.id
_entity.type
_entity.pdbx_description
1 polymer ?
#
loop_
_entity_poly.entity_id
_entity_poly.type
_entity_poly.pdbx_seq_one_letter_code
_entity_poly.pdbx_strand_id
1 'polypeptide(L)'
;MRADVLRFGLPDPGDVSGLRSAIESGAVDPHSIAAVIGKTHGNGLVNDYARGYLAQSLSQLISEKTGETPQAVRQRIPLIFSGGVQGVLSPHYTVFTIGEDPSPPNGKALAIGVGFTPDLNPEDIGRRRQIDLNAAAVQDAMNEAAIDEAADVHFVQVKGPAFARADIIASERRGAAPVTDNPGKLMGCGRAASALGVGKIASDRAVERAALKDFGAYSAVASCSAGVEVRANEIMVLGMSDKWSGPLIATHAAMADALDIGAIHGAIRSLGFSSNGQLSAEQARRLRVGFVKCEASRDGLVRGKPHAMLNDGDIDQQRRIRVAVGAIVASVVNDTALFVSGGAEHQGPYGGGMIALIAERG
;
A
#
# COMPACT_ATOMS: atom_id res chain seq x y z
N MET A 1 -0.28 23.41 4.21
CA MET A 1 -0.39 22.43 3.10
C MET A 1 -1.74 21.72 3.22
N ARG A 2 -2.30 21.26 2.13
CA ARG A 2 -3.56 20.50 2.08
C ARG A 2 -3.40 19.29 1.20
N ALA A 3 -3.91 18.15 1.66
CA ALA A 3 -4.01 16.92 0.89
C ALA A 3 -5.41 16.80 0.26
N ASP A 4 -5.45 16.37 -1.00
CA ASP A 4 -6.67 15.88 -1.64
C ASP A 4 -6.46 14.47 -2.17
N VAL A 5 -7.57 13.70 -2.23
CA VAL A 5 -7.58 12.28 -2.61
C VAL A 5 -8.71 12.04 -3.60
N LEU A 6 -8.32 11.68 -4.82
CA LEU A 6 -9.24 11.44 -5.92
C LEU A 6 -9.09 10.00 -6.43
N ARG A 7 -10.21 9.29 -6.58
CA ARG A 7 -10.21 7.90 -7.04
C ARG A 7 -10.85 7.78 -8.40
N PHE A 8 -10.22 7.00 -9.28
CA PHE A 8 -10.65 6.75 -10.65
C PHE A 8 -10.82 5.25 -10.90
N GLY A 9 -11.91 4.87 -11.56
CA GLY A 9 -12.09 3.50 -12.04
C GLY A 9 -11.04 3.13 -13.08
N LEU A 10 -10.75 1.85 -13.21
CA LEU A 10 -9.77 1.30 -14.15
C LEU A 10 -10.44 0.18 -14.98
N PRO A 11 -11.29 0.50 -15.96
CA PRO A 11 -11.97 -0.49 -16.79
C PRO A 11 -11.02 -1.28 -17.68
N ASP A 12 -9.87 -0.70 -18.04
CA ASP A 12 -8.78 -1.30 -18.81
C ASP A 12 -7.44 -1.07 -18.09
N PRO A 13 -6.47 -2.00 -18.15
CA PRO A 13 -5.20 -1.88 -17.41
C PRO A 13 -4.39 -0.60 -17.68
N GLY A 14 -4.58 0.04 -18.81
CA GLY A 14 -3.88 1.27 -19.17
C GLY A 14 -4.75 2.52 -19.20
N ASP A 15 -6.01 2.44 -18.76
CA ASP A 15 -6.95 3.57 -18.83
C ASP A 15 -6.59 4.67 -17.83
N VAL A 16 -6.26 5.85 -18.38
CA VAL A 16 -5.97 7.06 -17.63
C VAL A 16 -6.95 8.20 -17.98
N SER A 17 -8.04 7.89 -18.67
CA SER A 17 -9.03 8.87 -19.16
C SER A 17 -9.65 9.68 -18.01
N GLY A 18 -9.93 9.02 -16.87
CA GLY A 18 -10.48 9.68 -15.69
C GLY A 18 -9.55 10.78 -15.14
N LEU A 19 -8.26 10.48 -14.99
CA LEU A 19 -7.28 11.47 -14.54
C LEU A 19 -7.06 12.57 -15.62
N ARG A 20 -7.01 12.20 -16.91
CA ARG A 20 -6.90 13.16 -18.00
C ARG A 20 -8.04 14.18 -17.94
N SER A 21 -9.28 13.71 -17.81
CA SER A 21 -10.45 14.58 -17.69
C SER A 21 -10.41 15.47 -16.45
N ALA A 22 -9.94 14.93 -15.31
CA ALA A 22 -9.78 15.71 -14.09
C ALA A 22 -8.72 16.83 -14.22
N ILE A 23 -7.62 16.55 -14.92
CA ILE A 23 -6.59 17.57 -15.23
C ILE A 23 -7.15 18.61 -16.20
N GLU A 24 -7.81 18.20 -17.26
CA GLU A 24 -8.36 19.10 -18.29
C GLU A 24 -9.49 19.99 -17.76
N SER A 25 -10.24 19.53 -16.79
CA SER A 25 -11.26 20.34 -16.10
C SER A 25 -10.71 21.24 -14.98
N GLY A 26 -9.41 21.13 -14.66
CA GLY A 26 -8.79 21.85 -13.55
C GLY A 26 -9.10 21.27 -12.16
N ALA A 27 -9.74 20.09 -12.07
CA ALA A 27 -9.99 19.42 -10.80
C ALA A 27 -8.71 18.83 -10.19
N VAL A 28 -7.70 18.57 -11.00
CA VAL A 28 -6.36 18.12 -10.57
C VAL A 28 -5.30 18.99 -11.27
N ASP A 29 -4.45 19.63 -10.49
CA ASP A 29 -3.21 20.20 -11.01
C ASP A 29 -2.18 19.07 -11.16
N PRO A 30 -1.66 18.77 -12.36
CA PRO A 30 -0.69 17.69 -12.55
C PRO A 30 0.63 17.92 -11.80
N HIS A 31 0.99 19.17 -11.48
CA HIS A 31 2.18 19.50 -10.69
C HIS A 31 1.99 19.18 -9.19
N SER A 32 0.76 19.18 -8.70
CA SER A 32 0.43 18.85 -7.30
C SER A 32 0.40 17.36 -7.01
N ILE A 33 0.48 16.48 -8.02
CA ILE A 33 0.42 15.03 -7.82
C ILE A 33 1.66 14.57 -7.04
N ALA A 34 1.42 14.04 -5.84
CA ALA A 34 2.45 13.53 -4.93
C ALA A 34 2.65 12.02 -5.04
N ALA A 35 1.58 11.25 -5.21
CA ALA A 35 1.63 9.79 -5.34
C ALA A 35 0.40 9.25 -6.07
N VAL A 36 0.53 8.08 -6.66
CA VAL A 36 -0.60 7.31 -7.20
C VAL A 36 -0.51 5.87 -6.70
N ILE A 37 -1.62 5.38 -6.15
CA ILE A 37 -1.72 4.00 -5.67
C ILE A 37 -2.95 3.31 -6.28
N GLY A 38 -2.83 2.05 -6.67
CA GLY A 38 -3.99 1.38 -7.28
C GLY A 38 -3.96 -0.13 -7.28
N LYS A 39 -5.15 -0.69 -7.55
CA LYS A 39 -5.38 -2.10 -7.79
C LYS A 39 -5.63 -2.32 -9.27
N THR A 40 -4.71 -3.04 -9.91
CA THR A 40 -4.77 -3.32 -11.34
C THR A 40 -5.35 -4.72 -11.61
N HIS A 41 -5.79 -4.93 -12.83
CA HIS A 41 -5.94 -6.27 -13.39
C HIS A 41 -4.63 -7.08 -13.24
N GLY A 42 -4.67 -8.36 -13.53
CA GLY A 42 -3.50 -9.23 -13.48
C GLY A 42 -3.53 -10.22 -12.32
N ASN A 43 -2.41 -10.87 -12.06
CA ASN A 43 -2.33 -11.97 -11.10
C ASN A 43 -1.60 -11.64 -9.78
N GLY A 44 -0.90 -10.50 -9.71
CA GLY A 44 -0.11 -10.08 -8.56
C GLY A 44 1.22 -10.84 -8.37
N LEU A 45 1.63 -11.68 -9.33
CA LEU A 45 2.88 -12.44 -9.29
C LEU A 45 4.01 -11.71 -10.04
N VAL A 46 5.17 -12.34 -10.17
CA VAL A 46 6.35 -11.77 -10.85
C VAL A 46 6.06 -11.44 -12.32
N ASN A 47 5.25 -12.25 -12.99
CA ASN A 47 4.86 -12.08 -14.40
C ASN A 47 3.60 -11.21 -14.61
N ASP A 48 3.23 -10.40 -13.63
CA ASP A 48 2.12 -9.43 -13.75
C ASP A 48 2.64 -8.11 -14.32
N TYR A 49 2.43 -7.88 -15.59
CA TYR A 49 2.86 -6.68 -16.31
C TYR A 49 1.81 -5.56 -16.33
N ALA A 50 0.57 -5.81 -15.88
CA ALA A 50 -0.48 -4.79 -15.84
C ALA A 50 -0.08 -3.58 -14.97
N ARG A 51 0.68 -3.81 -13.90
CA ARG A 51 1.23 -2.75 -13.02
C ARG A 51 2.18 -1.82 -13.76
N GLY A 52 3.12 -2.38 -14.52
CA GLY A 52 4.08 -1.62 -15.33
C GLY A 52 3.40 -0.86 -16.46
N TYR A 53 2.36 -1.46 -17.05
CA TYR A 53 1.58 -0.81 -18.11
C TYR A 53 0.84 0.43 -17.58
N LEU A 54 0.14 0.32 -16.43
CA LEU A 54 -0.50 1.49 -15.81
C LEU A 54 0.51 2.56 -15.39
N ALA A 55 1.66 2.14 -14.80
CA ALA A 55 2.72 3.08 -14.43
C ALA A 55 3.25 3.84 -15.64
N GLN A 56 3.42 3.16 -16.78
CA GLN A 56 3.83 3.80 -18.03
C GLN A 56 2.76 4.76 -18.54
N SER A 57 1.48 4.35 -18.59
CA SER A 57 0.38 5.19 -19.06
C SER A 57 0.23 6.47 -18.24
N LEU A 58 0.32 6.36 -16.92
CA LEU A 58 0.23 7.52 -16.01
C LEU A 58 1.45 8.42 -16.12
N SER A 59 2.67 7.84 -16.14
CA SER A 59 3.88 8.68 -16.28
C SER A 59 3.89 9.42 -17.62
N GLN A 60 3.37 8.82 -18.69
CA GLN A 60 3.21 9.47 -19.99
C GLN A 60 2.18 10.61 -19.92
N LEU A 61 1.01 10.37 -19.34
CA LEU A 61 -0.02 11.42 -19.18
C LEU A 61 0.51 12.61 -18.36
N ILE A 62 1.14 12.34 -17.22
CA ILE A 62 1.68 13.41 -16.36
C ILE A 62 2.79 14.16 -17.08
N SER A 63 3.68 13.46 -17.79
CA SER A 63 4.73 14.03 -18.64
C SER A 63 4.15 15.00 -19.70
N GLU A 64 3.10 14.58 -20.40
CA GLU A 64 2.40 15.43 -21.39
C GLU A 64 1.84 16.72 -20.78
N LYS A 65 1.37 16.67 -19.54
CA LYS A 65 0.71 17.78 -18.86
C LYS A 65 1.66 18.70 -18.07
N THR A 66 2.83 18.19 -17.65
CA THR A 66 3.83 18.97 -16.87
C THR A 66 5.02 19.43 -17.70
N GLY A 67 5.28 18.78 -18.84
CA GLY A 67 6.50 18.99 -19.62
C GLY A 67 7.74 18.26 -19.09
N GLU A 68 7.63 17.52 -17.97
CA GLU A 68 8.69 16.65 -17.45
C GLU A 68 8.87 15.42 -18.37
N THR A 69 10.04 14.78 -18.31
CA THR A 69 10.18 13.46 -18.96
C THR A 69 9.44 12.38 -18.15
N PRO A 70 8.93 11.30 -18.79
CA PRO A 70 8.32 10.19 -18.04
C PRO A 70 9.23 9.59 -16.98
N GLN A 71 10.55 9.63 -17.19
CA GLN A 71 11.53 9.19 -16.20
C GLN A 71 11.59 10.13 -15.00
N ALA A 72 11.59 11.45 -15.19
CA ALA A 72 11.56 12.44 -14.12
C ALA A 72 10.28 12.31 -13.28
N VAL A 73 9.13 12.12 -13.94
CA VAL A 73 7.86 11.84 -13.26
C VAL A 73 7.99 10.63 -12.33
N ARG A 74 8.55 9.51 -12.81
CA ARG A 74 8.74 8.29 -12.01
C ARG A 74 9.77 8.41 -10.89
N GLN A 75 10.69 9.35 -10.98
CA GLN A 75 11.68 9.64 -9.92
C GLN A 75 11.11 10.54 -8.82
N ARG A 76 10.03 11.26 -9.10
CA ARG A 76 9.37 12.18 -8.18
C ARG A 76 8.09 11.62 -7.57
N ILE A 77 7.30 10.91 -8.37
CA ILE A 77 5.97 10.41 -7.98
C ILE A 77 6.04 8.89 -7.82
N PRO A 78 5.86 8.35 -6.60
CA PRO A 78 5.63 6.92 -6.42
C PRO A 78 4.39 6.46 -7.17
N LEU A 79 4.56 5.52 -8.12
CA LEU A 79 3.49 4.92 -8.92
C LEU A 79 3.24 3.48 -8.45
N ILE A 80 2.54 3.33 -7.35
CA ILE A 80 2.45 2.12 -6.55
C ILE A 80 1.24 1.27 -6.95
N PHE A 81 1.46 0.20 -7.70
CA PHE A 81 0.38 -0.68 -8.12
C PHE A 81 0.53 -2.09 -7.56
N SER A 82 -0.60 -2.66 -7.15
CA SER A 82 -0.74 -4.06 -6.72
C SER A 82 -1.68 -4.78 -7.66
N GLY A 83 -1.17 -5.81 -8.34
CA GLY A 83 -1.96 -6.62 -9.26
C GLY A 83 -2.90 -7.56 -8.55
N GLY A 84 -3.92 -7.98 -9.29
CA GLY A 84 -4.90 -8.96 -8.85
C GLY A 84 -6.07 -8.36 -8.10
N VAL A 85 -7.11 -8.07 -8.86
CA VAL A 85 -8.46 -7.76 -8.34
C VAL A 85 -9.27 -9.05 -8.36
N GLN A 86 -9.84 -9.44 -7.24
CA GLN A 86 -10.56 -10.70 -7.07
C GLN A 86 -11.94 -10.52 -6.45
N GLY A 87 -12.84 -11.44 -6.74
CA GLY A 87 -14.19 -11.47 -6.18
C GLY A 87 -15.00 -10.25 -6.57
N VAL A 88 -15.53 -9.55 -5.59
CA VAL A 88 -16.39 -8.36 -5.76
C VAL A 88 -15.60 -7.05 -5.92
N LEU A 89 -14.28 -7.09 -5.81
CA LEU A 89 -13.44 -5.88 -5.84
C LEU A 89 -13.36 -5.31 -7.27
N SER A 90 -13.21 -3.98 -7.36
CA SER A 90 -13.14 -3.24 -8.62
C SER A 90 -11.73 -2.69 -8.87
N PRO A 91 -11.20 -2.81 -10.10
CA PRO A 91 -9.95 -2.16 -10.47
C PRO A 91 -10.08 -0.63 -10.40
N HIS A 92 -9.07 0.01 -9.82
CA HIS A 92 -9.07 1.47 -9.64
C HIS A 92 -7.66 1.98 -9.32
N TYR A 93 -7.47 3.28 -9.45
CA TYR A 93 -6.32 3.97 -8.88
C TYR A 93 -6.76 5.24 -8.15
N THR A 94 -5.97 5.62 -7.17
CA THR A 94 -6.18 6.80 -6.34
C THR A 94 -5.01 7.74 -6.50
N VAL A 95 -5.28 8.99 -6.82
CA VAL A 95 -4.31 10.07 -6.96
C VAL A 95 -4.32 10.88 -5.67
N PHE A 96 -3.15 11.11 -5.14
CA PHE A 96 -2.90 11.94 -3.96
C PHE A 96 -2.23 13.23 -4.42
N THR A 97 -2.79 14.36 -4.03
CA THR A 97 -2.23 15.67 -4.37
C THR A 97 -1.90 16.47 -3.11
N ILE A 98 -0.89 17.32 -3.22
CA ILE A 98 -0.48 18.27 -2.19
C ILE A 98 -0.60 19.66 -2.78
N GLY A 99 -1.45 20.50 -2.19
CA GLY A 99 -1.64 21.88 -2.57
C GLY A 99 -1.36 22.83 -1.42
N GLU A 100 -1.31 24.11 -1.74
CA GLU A 100 -1.30 25.15 -0.72
C GLU A 100 -2.71 25.39 -0.18
N ASP A 101 -2.81 25.68 1.09
CA ASP A 101 -4.06 26.13 1.72
C ASP A 101 -3.74 27.32 2.64
N PRO A 102 -4.25 28.51 2.35
CA PRO A 102 -4.03 29.69 3.17
C PRO A 102 -4.81 29.62 4.50
N SER A 103 -5.73 28.68 4.65
CA SER A 103 -6.52 28.53 5.87
C SER A 103 -5.64 28.02 7.02
N PRO A 104 -5.78 28.59 8.23
CA PRO A 104 -5.06 28.07 9.37
C PRO A 104 -5.48 26.63 9.66
N PRO A 105 -4.57 25.76 10.12
CA PRO A 105 -4.90 24.41 10.52
C PRO A 105 -5.97 24.43 11.63
N ASN A 106 -6.96 23.55 11.50
CA ASN A 106 -8.00 23.34 12.52
C ASN A 106 -7.90 21.89 13.04
N GLY A 107 -6.95 21.65 13.91
CA GLY A 107 -6.56 20.32 14.37
C GLY A 107 -5.72 19.56 13.32
N LYS A 108 -5.36 18.33 13.63
CA LYS A 108 -4.58 17.48 12.71
C LYS A 108 -5.41 17.13 11.47
N ALA A 109 -4.80 17.24 10.29
CA ALA A 109 -5.37 16.84 9.01
C ALA A 109 -4.48 15.81 8.32
N LEU A 110 -4.98 15.17 7.25
CA LEU A 110 -4.22 14.22 6.46
C LEU A 110 -2.94 14.86 5.93
N ALA A 111 -1.82 14.23 6.23
CA ALA A 111 -0.49 14.59 5.74
C ALA A 111 0.05 13.46 4.86
N ILE A 112 0.79 13.83 3.81
CA ILE A 112 1.35 12.93 2.82
C ILE A 112 2.85 13.18 2.72
N GLY A 113 3.64 12.11 2.92
CA GLY A 113 5.06 12.10 2.63
C GLY A 113 5.39 11.04 1.60
N VAL A 114 6.37 11.31 0.75
CA VAL A 114 6.83 10.35 -0.26
C VAL A 114 8.35 10.19 -0.17
N GLY A 115 8.83 9.02 -0.58
CA GLY A 115 10.26 8.74 -0.51
C GLY A 115 10.67 7.59 -1.42
N PHE A 116 11.99 7.52 -1.65
CA PHE A 116 12.60 6.47 -2.46
C PHE A 116 13.87 5.99 -1.78
N THR A 117 14.12 4.69 -1.83
CA THR A 117 15.46 4.18 -1.48
C THR A 117 16.38 4.27 -2.70
N PRO A 118 17.70 4.13 -2.52
CA PRO A 118 18.56 3.74 -3.62
C PRO A 118 18.10 2.42 -4.26
N ASP A 119 18.54 2.15 -5.48
CA ASP A 119 18.28 0.88 -6.15
C ASP A 119 18.77 -0.30 -5.30
N LEU A 120 17.97 -1.35 -5.31
CA LEU A 120 18.25 -2.61 -4.62
C LEU A 120 18.56 -3.70 -5.64
N ASN A 121 19.47 -4.57 -5.26
CA ASN A 121 19.83 -5.76 -6.01
C ASN A 121 19.19 -7.03 -5.40
N PRO A 122 19.13 -8.15 -6.13
CA PRO A 122 18.60 -9.41 -5.59
C PRO A 122 19.24 -9.83 -4.25
N GLU A 123 20.54 -9.59 -4.08
CA GLU A 123 21.31 -9.89 -2.88
C GLU A 123 20.96 -9.01 -1.67
N ASP A 124 20.36 -7.85 -1.87
CA ASP A 124 19.92 -6.94 -0.79
C ASP A 124 18.59 -7.36 -0.19
N ILE A 125 17.77 -8.11 -0.96
CA ILE A 125 16.39 -8.42 -0.63
C ILE A 125 16.28 -9.38 0.58
N GLY A 126 15.43 -9.01 1.53
CA GLY A 126 15.22 -9.78 2.75
C GLY A 126 16.33 -9.62 3.79
N ARG A 127 17.29 -8.73 3.57
CA ARG A 127 18.43 -8.52 4.45
C ARG A 127 18.39 -7.18 5.19
N ARG A 128 19.29 -7.04 6.16
CA ARG A 128 19.44 -5.84 7.00
C ARG A 128 19.55 -4.56 6.17
N ARG A 129 20.28 -4.60 5.05
CA ARG A 129 20.42 -3.44 4.15
C ARG A 129 19.07 -2.92 3.67
N GLN A 130 18.18 -3.79 3.18
CA GLN A 130 16.83 -3.37 2.75
C GLN A 130 16.01 -2.81 3.92
N ILE A 131 16.08 -3.43 5.10
CA ILE A 131 15.37 -2.96 6.31
C ILE A 131 15.79 -1.54 6.67
N ASP A 132 17.11 -1.28 6.73
CA ASP A 132 17.64 0.01 7.16
C ASP A 132 17.40 1.11 6.14
N LEU A 133 17.60 0.83 4.84
CA LEU A 133 17.29 1.78 3.76
C LEU A 133 15.79 2.15 3.77
N ASN A 134 14.93 1.16 3.99
CA ASN A 134 13.49 1.40 4.06
C ASN A 134 13.12 2.25 5.28
N ALA A 135 13.68 1.95 6.46
CA ALA A 135 13.44 2.71 7.68
C ALA A 135 13.88 4.19 7.53
N ALA A 136 15.05 4.42 6.93
CA ALA A 136 15.55 5.78 6.67
C ALA A 136 14.61 6.54 5.72
N ALA A 137 14.23 5.95 4.59
CA ALA A 137 13.36 6.62 3.63
C ALA A 137 11.94 6.85 4.15
N VAL A 138 11.42 5.99 5.04
CA VAL A 138 10.15 6.24 5.74
C VAL A 138 10.28 7.41 6.71
N GLN A 139 11.39 7.49 7.45
CA GLN A 139 11.62 8.62 8.37
C GLN A 139 11.75 9.94 7.62
N ASP A 140 12.46 9.95 6.48
CA ASP A 140 12.58 11.14 5.64
C ASP A 140 11.22 11.59 5.10
N ALA A 141 10.37 10.66 4.65
CA ALA A 141 9.01 10.95 4.20
C ALA A 141 8.11 11.48 5.34
N MET A 142 8.26 10.97 6.57
CA MET A 142 7.57 11.52 7.73
C MET A 142 8.00 12.95 8.03
N ASN A 143 9.32 13.23 7.99
CA ASN A 143 9.87 14.55 8.24
C ASN A 143 9.37 15.57 7.19
N GLU A 144 9.38 15.20 5.91
CA GLU A 144 8.86 16.04 4.83
C GLU A 144 7.38 16.36 5.00
N ALA A 145 6.59 15.37 5.46
CA ALA A 145 5.17 15.53 5.74
C ALA A 145 4.88 16.24 7.08
N ALA A 146 5.90 16.60 7.85
CA ALA A 146 5.76 17.13 9.20
C ALA A 146 4.86 16.24 10.10
N ILE A 147 5.11 14.92 10.04
CA ILE A 147 4.51 13.93 10.94
C ILE A 147 5.55 13.62 12.01
N ASP A 148 5.44 14.29 13.16
CA ASP A 148 6.47 14.28 14.20
C ASP A 148 6.44 13.00 15.05
N GLU A 149 5.27 12.36 15.19
CA GLU A 149 5.06 11.22 16.06
C GLU A 149 4.69 9.95 15.28
N ALA A 150 5.29 8.82 15.62
CA ALA A 150 4.94 7.53 15.02
C ALA A 150 3.46 7.13 15.24
N ALA A 151 2.85 7.62 16.33
CA ALA A 151 1.44 7.40 16.62
C ALA A 151 0.48 8.11 15.63
N ASP A 152 0.97 9.15 14.96
CA ASP A 152 0.22 9.88 13.93
C ASP A 152 0.34 9.24 12.53
N VAL A 153 1.19 8.22 12.37
CA VAL A 153 1.28 7.45 11.13
C VAL A 153 0.14 6.45 11.06
N HIS A 154 -0.64 6.50 10.00
CA HIS A 154 -1.79 5.61 9.83
C HIS A 154 -1.62 4.61 8.68
N PHE A 155 -0.75 4.88 7.73
CA PHE A 155 -0.48 3.97 6.62
C PHE A 155 0.89 4.25 6.00
N VAL A 156 1.66 3.20 5.76
CA VAL A 156 2.92 3.28 5.02
C VAL A 156 2.87 2.26 3.90
N GLN A 157 2.72 2.74 2.68
CA GLN A 157 2.84 1.86 1.51
C GLN A 157 4.29 1.81 1.05
N VAL A 158 4.80 0.60 0.90
CA VAL A 158 6.11 0.35 0.28
C VAL A 158 5.92 -0.52 -0.96
N LYS A 159 6.43 -0.06 -2.09
CA LYS A 159 6.53 -0.83 -3.32
C LYS A 159 7.99 -1.16 -3.56
N GLY A 160 8.38 -2.40 -3.29
CA GLY A 160 9.75 -2.86 -3.51
C GLY A 160 9.94 -3.61 -4.83
N PRO A 161 11.19 -3.85 -5.26
CA PRO A 161 11.49 -4.62 -6.46
C PRO A 161 11.14 -6.10 -6.28
N ALA A 162 10.67 -6.70 -7.37
CA ALA A 162 10.62 -8.14 -7.54
C ALA A 162 11.59 -8.52 -8.66
N PHE A 163 12.39 -9.54 -8.43
CA PHE A 163 13.42 -9.97 -9.36
C PHE A 163 13.03 -11.24 -10.08
N ALA A 164 13.22 -11.27 -11.40
CA ALA A 164 13.07 -12.46 -12.21
C ALA A 164 14.22 -13.45 -11.98
N ARG A 165 14.07 -14.70 -12.43
CA ARG A 165 15.13 -15.71 -12.32
C ARG A 165 16.44 -15.27 -12.98
N ALA A 166 16.36 -14.50 -14.06
CA ALA A 166 17.55 -13.97 -14.76
C ALA A 166 18.36 -13.00 -13.89
N ASP A 167 17.68 -12.12 -13.13
CA ASP A 167 18.34 -11.18 -12.22
C ASP A 167 19.07 -11.94 -11.08
N ILE A 168 18.43 -13.01 -10.55
CA ILE A 168 18.99 -13.86 -9.50
C ILE A 168 20.25 -14.57 -10.01
N ILE A 169 20.21 -15.18 -11.21
CA ILE A 169 21.37 -15.83 -11.82
C ILE A 169 22.49 -14.82 -12.06
N ALA A 170 22.18 -13.61 -12.51
CA ALA A 170 23.17 -12.56 -12.70
C ALA A 170 23.86 -12.17 -11.38
N SER A 171 23.10 -12.12 -10.27
CA SER A 171 23.62 -11.89 -8.91
C SER A 171 24.56 -13.03 -8.47
N GLU A 172 24.12 -14.29 -8.63
CA GLU A 172 24.92 -15.47 -8.30
C GLU A 172 26.26 -15.49 -9.07
N ARG A 173 26.26 -15.14 -10.37
CA ARG A 173 27.46 -15.05 -11.20
C ARG A 173 28.45 -13.98 -10.74
N ARG A 174 27.97 -12.92 -10.07
CA ARG A 174 28.82 -11.90 -9.43
C ARG A 174 29.34 -12.33 -8.06
N GLY A 175 29.01 -13.52 -7.59
CA GLY A 175 29.36 -14.01 -6.25
C GLY A 175 28.51 -13.42 -5.11
N ALA A 176 27.40 -12.76 -5.44
CA ALA A 176 26.49 -12.11 -4.51
C ALA A 176 25.17 -12.91 -4.41
N ALA A 177 25.15 -13.97 -3.62
CA ALA A 177 24.00 -14.87 -3.53
C ALA A 177 22.80 -14.22 -2.80
N PRO A 178 21.58 -14.22 -3.39
CA PRO A 178 20.37 -13.84 -2.70
C PRO A 178 20.00 -14.80 -1.57
N VAL A 179 19.05 -14.42 -0.71
CA VAL A 179 18.55 -15.29 0.39
C VAL A 179 17.84 -16.54 -0.11
N THR A 180 17.40 -16.54 -1.36
CA THR A 180 16.78 -17.68 -2.05
C THR A 180 16.88 -17.49 -3.56
N ASP A 181 16.93 -18.59 -4.29
CA ASP A 181 16.93 -18.62 -5.75
C ASP A 181 15.52 -18.64 -6.38
N ASN A 182 14.49 -18.75 -5.54
CA ASN A 182 13.08 -18.76 -5.98
C ASN A 182 12.51 -17.35 -6.02
N PRO A 183 12.12 -16.80 -7.19
CA PRO A 183 11.60 -15.43 -7.32
C PRO A 183 10.38 -15.13 -6.43
N GLY A 184 9.45 -16.08 -6.29
CA GLY A 184 8.25 -15.92 -5.47
C GLY A 184 8.57 -15.84 -3.97
N LYS A 185 9.50 -16.69 -3.48
CA LYS A 185 9.99 -16.64 -2.09
C LYS A 185 10.79 -15.36 -1.84
N LEU A 186 11.65 -14.94 -2.79
CA LEU A 186 12.42 -13.71 -2.69
C LEU A 186 11.49 -12.49 -2.57
N MET A 187 10.40 -12.47 -3.34
CA MET A 187 9.38 -11.44 -3.24
C MET A 187 8.73 -11.38 -1.85
N GLY A 188 8.48 -12.54 -1.21
CA GLY A 188 8.01 -12.61 0.18
C GLY A 188 9.03 -12.06 1.19
N CYS A 189 10.32 -12.41 1.02
CA CYS A 189 11.41 -11.87 1.84
C CYS A 189 11.49 -10.34 1.73
N GLY A 190 11.34 -9.80 0.52
CA GLY A 190 11.35 -8.36 0.28
C GLY A 190 10.20 -7.62 0.97
N ARG A 191 8.97 -8.17 0.91
CA ARG A 191 7.82 -7.59 1.64
C ARG A 191 8.04 -7.63 3.15
N ALA A 192 8.54 -8.74 3.67
CA ALA A 192 8.86 -8.90 5.09
C ALA A 192 9.90 -7.87 5.57
N ALA A 193 11.01 -7.73 4.85
CA ALA A 193 12.06 -6.77 5.19
C ALA A 193 11.55 -5.32 5.13
N SER A 194 10.73 -4.99 4.12
CA SER A 194 10.12 -3.67 4.01
C SER A 194 9.19 -3.38 5.20
N ALA A 195 8.34 -4.33 5.59
CA ALA A 195 7.43 -4.17 6.73
C ALA A 195 8.19 -4.02 8.06
N LEU A 196 9.25 -4.78 8.26
CA LEU A 196 10.12 -4.64 9.43
C LEU A 196 10.85 -3.29 9.45
N GLY A 197 11.25 -2.75 8.28
CA GLY A 197 11.78 -1.40 8.15
C GLY A 197 10.78 -0.33 8.58
N VAL A 198 9.53 -0.46 8.15
CA VAL A 198 8.43 0.41 8.64
C VAL A 198 8.25 0.26 10.15
N GLY A 199 8.30 -0.95 10.70
CA GLY A 199 8.18 -1.20 12.13
C GLY A 199 9.27 -0.55 12.98
N LYS A 200 10.46 -0.27 12.43
CA LYS A 200 11.56 0.39 13.14
C LYS A 200 11.26 1.82 13.56
N ILE A 201 10.35 2.51 12.89
CA ILE A 201 9.93 3.87 13.30
C ILE A 201 9.28 3.88 14.68
N ALA A 202 8.72 2.75 15.11
CA ALA A 202 8.08 2.61 16.42
C ALA A 202 8.93 1.85 17.45
N SER A 203 9.89 1.03 17.03
CA SER A 203 10.79 0.30 17.96
C SER A 203 12.05 -0.22 17.28
N ASP A 204 13.20 -0.08 17.94
CA ASP A 204 14.52 -0.53 17.43
C ASP A 204 14.83 -2.00 17.77
N ARG A 205 13.85 -2.91 17.71
CA ARG A 205 14.10 -4.33 17.93
C ARG A 205 14.93 -4.94 16.79
N ALA A 206 15.74 -5.95 17.12
CA ALA A 206 16.60 -6.66 16.17
C ALA A 206 15.80 -7.43 15.10
N VAL A 207 15.38 -6.71 14.06
CA VAL A 207 14.35 -7.11 13.09
C VAL A 207 14.81 -8.12 12.05
N GLU A 208 16.11 -8.20 11.70
CA GLU A 208 16.59 -9.14 10.67
C GLU A 208 16.41 -10.61 11.06
N ARG A 209 16.56 -10.92 12.36
CA ARG A 209 16.34 -12.27 12.88
C ARG A 209 14.87 -12.66 12.93
N ALA A 210 13.97 -11.68 12.96
CA ALA A 210 12.54 -11.89 12.98
C ALA A 210 11.97 -12.20 11.59
N ALA A 211 12.66 -11.79 10.51
CA ALA A 211 12.15 -11.89 9.16
C ALA A 211 11.71 -13.32 8.80
N LEU A 212 10.42 -13.50 8.54
CA LEU A 212 9.74 -14.76 8.24
C LEU A 212 9.88 -15.87 9.32
N LYS A 213 10.20 -15.48 10.55
CA LYS A 213 10.39 -16.41 11.68
C LYS A 213 9.55 -16.01 12.91
N ASP A 214 9.64 -14.75 13.33
CA ASP A 214 8.89 -14.22 14.46
C ASP A 214 7.79 -13.28 13.97
N PHE A 215 6.64 -13.84 13.69
CA PHE A 215 5.46 -13.08 13.23
C PHE A 215 4.77 -12.28 14.34
N GLY A 216 5.24 -12.37 15.59
CA GLY A 216 4.89 -11.42 16.64
C GLY A 216 5.51 -10.04 16.44
N ALA A 217 6.58 -9.95 15.64
CA ALA A 217 7.15 -8.69 15.20
C ALA A 217 6.46 -8.22 13.91
N TYR A 218 5.54 -7.28 14.02
CA TYR A 218 4.83 -6.70 12.86
C TYR A 218 4.59 -5.20 13.02
N SER A 219 4.28 -4.54 11.91
CA SER A 219 3.77 -3.17 11.88
C SER A 219 2.29 -3.17 11.51
N ALA A 220 1.45 -2.49 12.30
CA ALA A 220 0.02 -2.35 12.04
C ALA A 220 -0.31 -1.29 10.97
N VAL A 221 0.69 -0.52 10.52
CA VAL A 221 0.55 0.53 9.50
C VAL A 221 1.26 0.19 8.19
N ALA A 222 2.03 -0.90 8.14
CA ALA A 222 2.76 -1.30 6.94
C ALA A 222 1.86 -1.96 5.90
N SER A 223 2.03 -1.57 4.65
CA SER A 223 1.48 -2.22 3.46
C SER A 223 2.59 -2.35 2.43
N CYS A 224 3.18 -3.54 2.32
CA CYS A 224 4.32 -3.78 1.44
C CYS A 224 3.93 -4.67 0.27
N SER A 225 4.30 -4.26 -0.93
CA SER A 225 4.12 -5.03 -2.16
C SER A 225 5.43 -5.03 -2.96
N ALA A 226 5.53 -5.90 -3.95
CA ALA A 226 6.70 -5.95 -4.82
C ALA A 226 6.29 -6.12 -6.29
N GLY A 227 7.14 -5.65 -7.20
CA GLY A 227 6.90 -5.78 -8.63
C GLY A 227 8.17 -5.60 -9.45
N VAL A 228 8.16 -6.15 -10.68
CA VAL A 228 9.28 -6.09 -11.61
C VAL A 228 9.46 -4.71 -12.24
N GLU A 229 8.49 -3.85 -12.08
CA GLU A 229 8.42 -2.51 -12.66
C GLU A 229 9.24 -1.47 -11.88
N VAL A 230 9.75 -1.80 -10.71
CA VAL A 230 10.57 -0.91 -9.87
C VAL A 230 11.93 -1.54 -9.53
N ARG A 231 12.94 -0.72 -9.23
CA ARG A 231 14.29 -1.14 -8.80
C ARG A 231 14.64 -0.64 -7.39
N ALA A 232 14.01 0.44 -6.96
CA ALA A 232 14.08 0.97 -5.59
C ALA A 232 12.80 0.65 -4.81
N ASN A 233 12.79 0.84 -3.51
CA ASN A 233 11.52 0.95 -2.79
C ASN A 233 10.93 2.35 -3.04
N GLU A 234 9.70 2.37 -3.52
CA GLU A 234 8.85 3.56 -3.59
C GLU A 234 7.98 3.59 -2.33
N ILE A 235 7.94 4.72 -1.64
CA ILE A 235 7.33 4.85 -0.31
C ILE A 235 6.31 5.98 -0.33
N MET A 236 5.15 5.73 0.27
CA MET A 236 4.16 6.73 0.60
C MET A 236 3.77 6.57 2.07
N VAL A 237 3.90 7.64 2.85
CA VAL A 237 3.47 7.74 4.25
C VAL A 237 2.22 8.58 4.30
N LEU A 238 1.18 8.07 4.95
CA LEU A 238 -0.05 8.78 5.25
C LEU A 238 -0.21 8.84 6.77
N GLY A 239 -0.37 10.05 7.28
CA GLY A 239 -0.54 10.28 8.70
C GLY A 239 -1.35 11.54 8.97
N MET A 240 -1.32 11.98 10.21
CA MET A 240 -2.01 13.17 10.67
C MET A 240 -0.98 14.19 11.17
N SER A 241 -1.12 15.45 10.76
CA SER A 241 -0.24 16.52 11.21
C SER A 241 -1.01 17.82 11.45
N ASP A 242 -0.63 18.56 12.46
CA ASP A 242 -1.15 19.90 12.77
C ASP A 242 -0.57 21.01 11.88
N LYS A 243 0.39 20.67 11.01
CA LYS A 243 0.96 21.57 9.98
C LYS A 243 0.16 21.51 8.67
N TRP A 244 -0.79 20.60 8.59
CA TRP A 244 -1.68 20.43 7.43
C TRP A 244 -3.09 20.92 7.75
N SER A 245 -3.80 21.32 6.71
CA SER A 245 -5.19 21.77 6.76
C SER A 245 -6.07 20.90 5.87
N GLY A 246 -7.36 21.14 5.88
CA GLY A 246 -8.32 20.43 5.04
C GLY A 246 -9.20 19.42 5.80
N PRO A 247 -10.18 18.86 5.09
CA PRO A 247 -11.20 18.03 5.71
C PRO A 247 -10.83 16.55 5.86
N LEU A 248 -9.73 16.11 5.26
CA LEU A 248 -9.39 14.69 5.23
C LEU A 248 -8.68 14.25 6.51
N ILE A 249 -9.09 13.10 7.01
CA ILE A 249 -8.49 12.42 8.15
C ILE A 249 -8.22 10.96 7.80
N ALA A 250 -7.20 10.38 8.45
CA ALA A 250 -6.83 8.98 8.30
C ALA A 250 -6.96 8.23 9.63
N THR A 251 -7.19 6.93 9.54
CA THR A 251 -7.18 6.00 10.67
C THR A 251 -6.69 4.64 10.23
N HIS A 252 -6.28 3.80 11.18
CA HIS A 252 -5.95 2.40 10.91
C HIS A 252 -6.39 1.50 12.05
N ALA A 253 -6.45 0.19 11.77
CA ALA A 253 -6.61 -0.85 12.78
C ALA A 253 -5.88 -2.14 12.33
N ALA A 254 -5.36 -2.88 13.29
CA ALA A 254 -4.89 -4.24 13.08
C ALA A 254 -6.07 -5.20 13.14
N MET A 255 -6.18 -6.09 12.15
CA MET A 255 -7.17 -7.17 12.12
C MET A 255 -6.52 -8.44 12.67
N ALA A 256 -7.06 -8.99 13.74
CA ALA A 256 -6.53 -10.19 14.40
C ALA A 256 -6.62 -11.45 13.51
N ASP A 257 -7.65 -11.54 12.69
CA ASP A 257 -7.85 -12.60 11.70
C ASP A 257 -8.65 -12.08 10.48
N ALA A 258 -8.85 -12.92 9.49
CA ALA A 258 -9.58 -12.61 8.26
C ALA A 258 -11.06 -12.20 8.50
N LEU A 259 -11.62 -12.50 9.66
CA LEU A 259 -13.02 -12.27 10.01
C LEU A 259 -13.20 -11.15 11.04
N ASP A 260 -12.16 -10.34 11.30
CA ASP A 260 -12.18 -9.31 12.35
C ASP A 260 -12.95 -8.06 11.92
N ILE A 261 -14.25 -8.21 11.82
CA ILE A 261 -15.17 -7.09 11.55
C ILE A 261 -15.14 -6.04 12.68
N GLY A 262 -14.75 -6.44 13.89
CA GLY A 262 -14.60 -5.53 15.03
C GLY A 262 -13.54 -4.46 14.81
N ALA A 263 -12.39 -4.85 14.25
CA ALA A 263 -11.32 -3.93 13.86
C ALA A 263 -11.77 -2.97 12.76
N ILE A 264 -12.51 -3.46 11.75
CA ILE A 264 -13.06 -2.64 10.66
C ILE A 264 -14.00 -1.57 11.23
N HIS A 265 -14.96 -1.96 12.07
CA HIS A 265 -15.86 -1.01 12.72
C HIS A 265 -15.14 -0.07 13.70
N GLY A 266 -14.06 -0.53 14.34
CA GLY A 266 -13.20 0.30 15.17
C GLY A 266 -12.58 1.44 14.37
N ALA A 267 -11.99 1.13 13.21
CA ALA A 267 -11.44 2.13 12.30
C ALA A 267 -12.52 3.12 11.81
N ILE A 268 -13.69 2.62 11.44
CA ILE A 268 -14.82 3.46 10.99
C ILE A 268 -15.27 4.43 12.11
N ARG A 269 -15.39 3.95 13.34
CA ARG A 269 -15.75 4.82 14.48
C ARG A 269 -14.69 5.88 14.77
N SER A 270 -13.42 5.57 14.59
CA SER A 270 -12.31 6.54 14.76
C SER A 270 -12.38 7.68 13.72
N LEU A 271 -13.04 7.47 12.58
CA LEU A 271 -13.36 8.54 11.61
C LEU A 271 -14.60 9.38 11.99
N GLY A 272 -15.24 9.08 13.12
CA GLY A 272 -16.48 9.76 13.54
C GLY A 272 -17.75 9.24 12.88
N PHE A 273 -17.70 8.07 12.20
CA PHE A 273 -18.89 7.47 11.61
C PHE A 273 -19.58 6.55 12.62
N SER A 274 -20.90 6.71 12.76
CA SER A 274 -21.73 5.70 13.45
C SER A 274 -21.96 4.54 12.49
N SER A 275 -21.60 3.33 12.89
CA SER A 275 -21.82 2.14 12.07
C SER A 275 -22.16 0.94 12.96
N ASN A 276 -23.32 0.34 12.69
CA ASN A 276 -23.78 -0.92 13.30
C ASN A 276 -23.96 -2.01 12.23
N GLY A 277 -23.25 -1.90 11.10
CA GLY A 277 -23.33 -2.78 9.95
C GLY A 277 -22.70 -2.11 8.73
N GLN A 278 -23.38 -2.18 7.60
CA GLN A 278 -22.92 -1.51 6.38
C GLN A 278 -23.07 0.01 6.50
N LEU A 279 -22.10 0.76 6.00
CA LEU A 279 -22.19 2.22 5.89
C LEU A 279 -23.35 2.61 4.96
N SER A 280 -24.04 3.70 5.29
CA SER A 280 -25.01 4.30 4.38
C SER A 280 -24.31 4.80 3.11
N ALA A 281 -25.09 4.99 2.03
CA ALA A 281 -24.56 5.56 0.79
C ALA A 281 -23.94 6.96 0.98
N GLU A 282 -24.43 7.73 1.94
CA GLU A 282 -23.91 9.04 2.29
C GLU A 282 -22.55 8.91 3.00
N GLN A 283 -22.44 8.04 4.00
CA GLN A 283 -21.17 7.76 4.71
C GLN A 283 -20.13 7.19 3.75
N ALA A 284 -20.51 6.27 2.86
CA ALA A 284 -19.60 5.68 1.87
C ALA A 284 -19.04 6.73 0.90
N ARG A 285 -19.83 7.75 0.51
CA ARG A 285 -19.34 8.87 -0.32
C ARG A 285 -18.27 9.72 0.37
N ARG A 286 -18.29 9.81 1.69
CA ARG A 286 -17.26 10.52 2.48
C ARG A 286 -16.00 9.69 2.65
N LEU A 287 -16.06 8.38 2.50
CA LEU A 287 -14.90 7.51 2.50
C LEU A 287 -14.15 7.65 1.17
N ARG A 288 -12.95 8.19 1.19
CA ARG A 288 -12.16 8.46 -0.01
C ARG A 288 -11.42 7.23 -0.50
N VAL A 289 -10.81 6.48 0.42
CA VAL A 289 -10.08 5.24 0.09
C VAL A 289 -9.98 4.31 1.29
N GLY A 290 -9.94 3.00 1.01
CA GLY A 290 -9.65 1.96 1.98
C GLY A 290 -8.49 1.09 1.50
N PHE A 291 -7.51 0.88 2.37
CA PHE A 291 -6.35 0.03 2.18
C PHE A 291 -6.44 -1.17 3.12
N VAL A 292 -6.19 -2.35 2.61
CA VAL A 292 -6.26 -3.59 3.38
C VAL A 292 -5.08 -4.49 3.02
N LYS A 293 -4.38 -4.97 4.03
CA LYS A 293 -3.45 -6.07 3.93
C LYS A 293 -4.01 -7.28 4.66
N CYS A 294 -3.83 -8.45 4.07
CA CYS A 294 -4.30 -9.70 4.65
C CYS A 294 -3.45 -10.88 4.21
N GLU A 295 -3.36 -11.90 5.05
CA GLU A 295 -2.78 -13.20 4.69
C GLU A 295 -3.60 -14.34 5.27
N ALA A 296 -3.57 -15.49 4.59
CA ALA A 296 -4.11 -16.71 5.16
C ALA A 296 -3.19 -17.20 6.29
N SER A 297 -3.77 -17.60 7.40
CA SER A 297 -3.00 -18.17 8.50
C SER A 297 -2.24 -19.41 8.04
N ARG A 298 -0.93 -19.44 8.28
CA ARG A 298 -0.03 -20.49 7.80
C ARG A 298 -0.13 -21.79 8.58
N ASP A 299 -0.73 -21.77 9.77
CA ASP A 299 -1.07 -22.95 10.55
C ASP A 299 -2.32 -23.67 10.03
N GLY A 300 -2.99 -23.11 9.01
CA GLY A 300 -4.20 -23.67 8.41
C GLY A 300 -5.47 -23.45 9.23
N LEU A 301 -5.44 -22.58 10.25
CA LEU A 301 -6.57 -22.35 11.15
C LEU A 301 -7.08 -20.92 11.10
N VAL A 302 -8.40 -20.73 11.20
CA VAL A 302 -9.06 -19.47 11.52
C VAL A 302 -9.95 -19.71 12.75
N ARG A 303 -9.68 -19.01 13.85
CA ARG A 303 -10.39 -19.17 15.13
C ARG A 303 -10.45 -20.62 15.60
N GLY A 304 -9.33 -21.34 15.49
CA GLY A 304 -9.18 -22.73 15.89
C GLY A 304 -9.85 -23.76 14.97
N LYS A 305 -10.38 -23.37 13.82
CA LYS A 305 -11.02 -24.26 12.84
C LYS A 305 -10.20 -24.30 11.54
N PRO A 306 -10.02 -25.49 10.92
CA PRO A 306 -9.31 -25.63 9.66
C PRO A 306 -9.95 -24.79 8.56
N HIS A 307 -9.10 -24.15 7.73
CA HIS A 307 -9.53 -23.46 6.52
C HIS A 307 -8.92 -24.12 5.26
N ALA A 308 -9.59 -23.95 4.11
CA ALA A 308 -9.20 -24.59 2.85
C ALA A 308 -8.25 -23.73 1.98
N MET A 309 -7.80 -22.56 2.43
CA MET A 309 -7.05 -21.62 1.58
C MET A 309 -5.67 -22.14 1.17
N LEU A 310 -5.08 -23.06 1.94
CA LEU A 310 -3.76 -23.65 1.68
C LEU A 310 -3.82 -25.01 0.97
N ASN A 311 -5.02 -25.60 0.78
CA ASN A 311 -5.16 -27.01 0.38
C ASN A 311 -5.13 -27.24 -1.12
N ASP A 312 -5.32 -26.21 -1.93
CA ASP A 312 -5.39 -26.29 -3.39
C ASP A 312 -4.15 -25.66 -4.03
N GLY A 313 -3.60 -26.32 -5.05
CA GLY A 313 -2.52 -25.80 -5.87
C GLY A 313 -2.97 -24.87 -7.02
N ASP A 314 -4.23 -24.93 -7.43
CA ASP A 314 -4.73 -24.22 -8.61
C ASP A 314 -4.93 -22.73 -8.40
N ILE A 315 -5.30 -22.32 -7.16
CA ILE A 315 -5.51 -20.93 -6.79
C ILE A 315 -4.59 -20.57 -5.64
N ASP A 316 -3.68 -19.63 -5.88
CA ASP A 316 -2.78 -19.10 -4.87
C ASP A 316 -3.54 -18.57 -3.65
N GLN A 317 -3.07 -18.92 -2.45
CA GLN A 317 -3.68 -18.55 -1.16
C GLN A 317 -3.91 -17.04 -1.02
N GLN A 318 -3.02 -16.21 -1.58
CA GLN A 318 -3.17 -14.75 -1.52
C GLN A 318 -4.37 -14.27 -2.32
N ARG A 319 -4.76 -14.99 -3.39
CA ARG A 319 -5.99 -14.68 -4.13
C ARG A 319 -7.22 -15.04 -3.32
N ARG A 320 -7.20 -16.17 -2.62
CA ARG A 320 -8.32 -16.63 -1.79
C ARG A 320 -8.57 -15.69 -0.62
N ILE A 321 -7.53 -15.32 0.11
CA ILE A 321 -7.68 -14.40 1.24
C ILE A 321 -8.15 -13.02 0.77
N ARG A 322 -7.71 -12.51 -0.39
CA ARG A 322 -8.19 -11.24 -0.93
C ARG A 322 -9.68 -11.29 -1.29
N VAL A 323 -10.18 -12.40 -1.81
CA VAL A 323 -11.62 -12.59 -2.05
C VAL A 323 -12.40 -12.52 -0.75
N ALA A 324 -11.96 -13.27 0.28
CA ALA A 324 -12.66 -13.35 1.56
C ALA A 324 -12.66 -12.01 2.30
N VAL A 325 -11.49 -11.46 2.58
CA VAL A 325 -11.36 -10.19 3.32
C VAL A 325 -11.90 -9.02 2.50
N GLY A 326 -11.68 -9.02 1.18
CA GLY A 326 -12.21 -7.99 0.30
C GLY A 326 -13.73 -7.91 0.32
N ALA A 327 -14.44 -9.04 0.30
CA ALA A 327 -15.89 -9.08 0.38
C ALA A 327 -16.40 -8.60 1.76
N ILE A 328 -15.73 -9.00 2.85
CA ILE A 328 -16.07 -8.58 4.21
C ILE A 328 -15.92 -7.05 4.35
N VAL A 329 -14.78 -6.51 3.96
CA VAL A 329 -14.55 -5.06 4.06
C VAL A 329 -15.50 -4.30 3.14
N ALA A 330 -15.67 -4.73 1.89
CA ALA A 330 -16.58 -4.10 0.93
C ALA A 330 -18.03 -4.07 1.44
N SER A 331 -18.49 -5.14 2.09
CA SER A 331 -19.84 -5.19 2.67
C SER A 331 -20.03 -4.20 3.81
N VAL A 332 -19.00 -3.93 4.59
CA VAL A 332 -19.06 -2.97 5.71
C VAL A 332 -18.96 -1.53 5.20
N VAL A 333 -17.99 -1.24 4.32
CA VAL A 333 -17.76 0.13 3.85
C VAL A 333 -18.65 0.54 2.69
N ASN A 334 -19.45 -0.38 2.14
CA ASN A 334 -20.37 -0.17 1.03
C ASN A 334 -19.65 0.34 -0.25
N ASP A 335 -18.47 -0.22 -0.54
CA ASP A 335 -17.67 0.14 -1.70
C ASP A 335 -16.80 -1.05 -2.14
N THR A 336 -16.66 -1.24 -3.44
CA THR A 336 -15.84 -2.32 -4.03
C THR A 336 -14.47 -1.84 -4.54
N ALA A 337 -14.27 -0.53 -4.69
CA ALA A 337 -13.00 0.05 -5.11
C ALA A 337 -12.04 0.20 -3.91
N LEU A 338 -11.58 -0.94 -3.39
CA LEU A 338 -10.70 -1.06 -2.23
C LEU A 338 -9.32 -1.60 -2.65
N PHE A 339 -8.28 -1.03 -2.06
CA PHE A 339 -6.92 -1.56 -2.23
C PHE A 339 -6.70 -2.75 -1.30
N VAL A 340 -7.15 -3.95 -1.69
CA VAL A 340 -6.94 -5.18 -0.93
C VAL A 340 -5.76 -5.95 -1.49
N SER A 341 -4.73 -6.18 -0.68
CA SER A 341 -3.48 -6.84 -1.09
C SER A 341 -3.14 -8.01 -0.17
N GLY A 342 -2.77 -9.14 -0.76
CA GLY A 342 -2.29 -10.32 -0.03
C GLY A 342 -0.78 -10.27 0.24
N GLY A 343 -0.28 -11.28 0.96
CA GLY A 343 1.12 -11.33 1.37
C GLY A 343 1.42 -10.29 2.45
N ALA A 344 0.90 -10.53 3.65
CA ALA A 344 0.99 -9.61 4.77
C ALA A 344 2.09 -10.00 5.77
N GLU A 345 3.22 -10.52 5.27
CA GLU A 345 4.37 -10.87 6.10
C GLU A 345 4.78 -9.66 6.95
N HIS A 346 4.67 -9.76 8.28
CA HIS A 346 4.96 -8.70 9.27
C HIS A 346 4.12 -7.40 9.09
N GLN A 347 2.94 -7.47 8.46
CA GLN A 347 2.07 -6.33 8.14
C GLN A 347 0.72 -6.46 8.86
N GLY A 348 0.76 -6.71 10.14
CA GLY A 348 -0.36 -6.99 11.03
C GLY A 348 -0.19 -8.31 11.76
N PRO A 349 -1.13 -8.67 12.62
CA PRO A 349 -1.13 -9.95 13.32
C PRO A 349 -1.09 -11.14 12.36
N TYR A 350 -0.48 -12.22 12.82
CA TYR A 350 -0.38 -13.48 12.08
C TYR A 350 -1.75 -14.04 11.71
N GLY A 351 -1.95 -14.32 10.41
CA GLY A 351 -3.25 -14.78 9.88
C GLY A 351 -4.33 -13.70 9.78
N GLY A 352 -3.98 -12.46 10.08
CA GLY A 352 -4.80 -11.27 9.95
C GLY A 352 -4.21 -10.26 8.97
N GLY A 353 -4.00 -9.04 9.45
CA GLY A 353 -3.45 -7.96 8.64
C GLY A 353 -3.74 -6.59 9.20
N MET A 354 -3.88 -5.60 8.31
CA MET A 354 -4.24 -4.23 8.70
C MET A 354 -5.28 -3.64 7.75
N ILE A 355 -6.04 -2.69 8.27
CA ILE A 355 -6.90 -1.80 7.50
C ILE A 355 -6.54 -0.35 7.80
N ALA A 356 -6.48 0.50 6.75
CA ALA A 356 -6.41 1.94 6.90
C ALA A 356 -7.48 2.60 6.02
N LEU A 357 -8.07 3.66 6.53
CA LEU A 357 -9.17 4.38 5.89
C LEU A 357 -8.88 5.88 5.87
N ILE A 358 -9.23 6.53 4.77
CA ILE A 358 -9.22 8.00 4.66
C ILE A 358 -10.63 8.46 4.36
N ALA A 359 -11.11 9.44 5.10
CA ALA A 359 -12.43 10.02 4.91
C ALA A 359 -12.45 11.53 5.14
N GLU A 360 -13.51 12.15 4.69
CA GLU A 360 -13.83 13.52 5.11
C GLU A 360 -14.31 13.52 6.57
N ARG A 361 -13.76 14.46 7.33
CA ARG A 361 -14.20 14.74 8.70
C ARG A 361 -15.71 15.04 8.72
N GLY A 362 -16.41 14.53 9.73
CA GLY A 362 -17.84 14.75 9.93
C GLY A 362 -18.19 16.17 10.36
#